data_01f6f7c44c2720add0fd01de1ba503de
#
_entry.id   01f6f7c44c2720add0fd01de1ba503de
#
_cell.length_a   1.000
_cell.length_b   1.000
_cell.length_c   1.000
_cell.angle_alpha   90.00
_cell.angle_beta   90.00
_cell.angle_gamma   90.00
#
_symmetry.space_group_name_H-M   'P 1'
#
loop_
_entity.id
_entity.type
_entity.pdbx_description
1 polymer ?
#
loop_
_entity_poly.entity_id
_entity_poly.type
_entity_poly.pdbx_seq_one_letter_code
_entity_poly.pdbx_strand_id
1 'polypeptide(L)'
;MSTMTKPEAAATNGLQVLQPSGWPQPKGYANGIMAEGRLVVTGGVVGWDVAGRFGDGFVAQVRQTLENIVAILAEGGARPDHLVRLTWYVVDMDEYITNLKALGKAYREVLGTHYPSMALVQVVRLVEPSARVEIEATAVVPR
;
A
#
# COMPACT_ATOMS: atom_id res chain seq x y z
N MET A 1 -27.32 6.89 -18.07
CA MET A 1 -26.78 7.07 -17.82
C MET A 1 -25.77 7.34 -18.10
N SER A 2 -25.50 7.60 -18.27
CA SER A 2 -24.57 7.97 -18.63
C SER A 2 -23.66 7.63 -18.47
N THR A 3 -23.70 7.54 -18.95
CA THR A 3 -22.88 7.11 -18.90
C THR A 3 -21.81 7.38 -18.32
N MET A 4 -21.66 7.01 -17.57
CA MET A 4 -20.52 7.22 -16.99
C MET A 4 -19.46 6.49 -17.58
N THR A 5 -18.56 7.12 -18.19
CA THR A 5 -17.43 6.47 -18.76
C THR A 5 -16.46 6.14 -17.68
N LYS A 6 -15.86 5.00 -17.77
CA LYS A 6 -14.81 4.61 -16.86
C LYS A 6 -13.56 5.44 -17.12
N PRO A 7 -12.80 5.76 -16.07
CA PRO A 7 -11.52 6.43 -16.27
C PRO A 7 -10.58 5.57 -17.11
N GLU A 8 -9.78 6.23 -17.90
CA GLU A 8 -8.81 5.53 -18.72
C GLU A 8 -7.79 4.77 -17.87
N ALA A 9 -7.47 5.30 -16.68
CA ALA A 9 -6.52 4.63 -15.80
C ALA A 9 -7.01 3.24 -15.38
N ALA A 10 -8.32 3.06 -15.22
CA ALA A 10 -8.86 1.76 -14.85
C ALA A 10 -8.63 0.73 -15.95
N ALA A 11 -8.73 1.17 -17.23
CA ALA A 11 -8.46 0.27 -18.34
C ALA A 11 -6.97 -0.05 -18.44
N THR A 12 -6.09 0.89 -18.05
CA THR A 12 -4.66 0.73 -18.20
C THR A 12 -4.07 -0.28 -17.24
N ASN A 13 -4.51 -0.25 -15.97
CA ASN A 13 -3.98 -1.16 -14.95
C ASN A 13 -4.92 -2.31 -14.63
N GLY A 14 -6.08 -2.37 -15.28
CA GLY A 14 -7.03 -3.46 -15.08
C GLY A 14 -7.80 -3.40 -13.78
N LEU A 15 -7.70 -2.32 -13.02
CA LEU A 15 -8.36 -2.20 -11.73
C LEU A 15 -9.59 -1.33 -11.85
N GLN A 16 -10.63 -1.68 -11.09
CA GLN A 16 -11.82 -0.86 -10.97
C GLN A 16 -11.99 -0.48 -9.50
N VAL A 17 -11.99 0.83 -9.24
CA VAL A 17 -12.24 1.34 -7.88
C VAL A 17 -13.73 1.26 -7.61
N LEU A 18 -14.09 0.72 -6.45
CA LEU A 18 -15.47 0.56 -6.04
C LEU A 18 -15.82 1.67 -5.05
N GLN A 19 -16.70 2.58 -5.50
CA GLN A 19 -17.09 3.75 -4.70
C GLN A 19 -18.62 3.86 -4.79
N PRO A 20 -19.35 3.48 -3.72
CA PRO A 20 -20.80 3.61 -3.75
C PRO A 20 -21.23 5.07 -3.93
N SER A 21 -22.32 5.26 -4.66
CA SER A 21 -22.84 6.59 -4.93
C SER A 21 -23.22 7.27 -3.61
N GLY A 22 -22.84 8.52 -3.48
CA GLY A 22 -23.16 9.33 -2.32
C GLY A 22 -22.21 9.18 -1.14
N TRP A 23 -21.26 8.26 -1.19
CA TRP A 23 -20.28 8.11 -0.12
C TRP A 23 -19.23 9.22 -0.23
N PRO A 24 -18.72 9.69 0.90
CA PRO A 24 -17.59 10.63 0.87
C PRO A 24 -16.40 10.03 0.15
N GLN A 25 -15.67 10.88 -0.59
CA GLN A 25 -14.43 10.44 -1.25
C GLN A 25 -13.39 10.07 -0.20
N PRO A 26 -12.84 8.85 -0.25
CA PRO A 26 -11.76 8.50 0.68
C PRO A 26 -10.48 9.24 0.31
N LYS A 27 -9.64 9.49 1.32
CA LYS A 27 -8.39 10.20 1.12
C LYS A 27 -7.24 9.28 1.46
N GLY A 28 -6.39 9.02 0.46
CA GLY A 28 -5.21 8.20 0.63
C GLY A 28 -5.49 6.70 0.63
N TYR A 29 -6.69 6.29 0.24
CA TYR A 29 -7.06 4.88 0.12
C TYR A 29 -8.31 4.76 -0.76
N ALA A 30 -8.62 3.54 -1.18
CA ALA A 30 -9.89 3.22 -1.84
C ALA A 30 -10.75 2.41 -0.90
N ASN A 31 -12.07 2.54 -1.00
CA ASN A 31 -13.00 1.73 -0.21
C ASN A 31 -13.00 0.28 -0.66
N GLY A 32 -12.84 0.04 -1.95
CA GLY A 32 -12.75 -1.31 -2.49
C GLY A 32 -12.17 -1.28 -3.88
N ILE A 33 -11.65 -2.41 -4.32
CA ILE A 33 -11.13 -2.56 -5.68
C ILE A 33 -11.55 -3.92 -6.21
N MET A 34 -11.93 -3.95 -7.49
CA MET A 34 -12.21 -5.17 -8.22
C MET A 34 -11.19 -5.32 -9.33
N ALA A 35 -10.70 -6.53 -9.55
CA ALA A 35 -9.69 -6.77 -10.57
C ALA A 35 -9.73 -8.21 -11.04
N GLU A 36 -9.26 -8.44 -12.27
CA GLU A 36 -9.03 -9.77 -12.82
C GLU A 36 -7.59 -9.84 -13.29
N GLY A 37 -6.96 -10.98 -13.09
CA GLY A 37 -5.59 -11.16 -13.54
C GLY A 37 -4.82 -12.14 -12.67
N ARG A 38 -3.48 -12.04 -12.75
CA ARG A 38 -2.61 -12.87 -11.93
C ARG A 38 -2.43 -12.24 -10.56
N LEU A 39 -2.62 -13.04 -9.54
CA LEU A 39 -2.50 -12.61 -8.15
C LEU A 39 -1.03 -12.65 -7.72
N VAL A 40 -0.54 -11.55 -7.13
CA VAL A 40 0.80 -11.47 -6.55
C VAL A 40 0.64 -10.97 -5.12
N VAL A 41 1.12 -11.72 -4.15
CA VAL A 41 0.98 -11.36 -2.74
C VAL A 41 2.34 -11.36 -2.07
N THR A 42 2.51 -10.46 -1.09
CA THR A 42 3.68 -10.52 -0.22
C THR A 42 3.30 -11.12 1.11
N GLY A 43 4.28 -11.61 1.85
CA GLY A 43 4.11 -11.83 3.27
C GLY A 43 4.11 -10.50 4.00
N GLY A 44 4.19 -10.54 5.33
CA GLY A 44 4.40 -9.33 6.11
C GLY A 44 5.82 -8.82 5.90
N VAL A 45 5.93 -7.57 5.47
CA VAL A 45 7.20 -6.95 5.10
C VAL A 45 7.53 -5.87 6.10
N VAL A 46 8.76 -5.88 6.62
CA VAL A 46 9.24 -4.86 7.55
C VAL A 46 10.33 -4.02 6.87
N GLY A 47 10.75 -2.96 7.54
CA GLY A 47 11.62 -1.96 6.92
C GLY A 47 13.12 -2.19 7.10
N TRP A 48 13.58 -3.43 7.00
CA TRP A 48 15.02 -3.67 6.99
C TRP A 48 15.58 -3.51 5.57
N ASP A 49 16.85 -3.08 5.50
CA ASP A 49 17.53 -2.98 4.22
C ASP A 49 18.17 -4.34 3.85
N VAL A 50 18.93 -4.37 2.75
CA VAL A 50 19.55 -5.61 2.28
C VAL A 50 20.56 -6.17 3.28
N ALA A 51 21.05 -5.33 4.22
CA ALA A 51 21.95 -5.78 5.27
C ALA A 51 21.20 -6.17 6.55
N GLY A 52 19.88 -6.13 6.54
CA GLY A 52 19.06 -6.46 7.69
C GLY A 52 18.96 -5.35 8.72
N ARG A 53 19.27 -4.11 8.36
CA ARG A 53 19.28 -2.98 9.29
C ARG A 53 18.06 -2.11 9.10
N PHE A 54 17.59 -1.53 10.19
CA PHE A 54 16.46 -0.61 10.20
C PHE A 54 16.95 0.83 10.21
N GLY A 55 16.28 1.70 9.46
CA GLY A 55 16.57 3.12 9.49
C GLY A 55 16.05 3.77 10.77
N ASP A 56 16.45 5.03 10.98
CA ASP A 56 16.08 5.77 12.16
C ASP A 56 14.65 6.31 12.04
N GLY A 57 13.80 5.85 12.92
CA GLY A 57 12.47 6.39 13.07
C GLY A 57 11.42 5.73 12.18
N PHE A 58 10.18 6.07 12.48
CA PHE A 58 9.01 5.44 11.87
C PHE A 58 8.92 5.71 10.38
N VAL A 59 9.11 6.97 9.96
CA VAL A 59 8.97 7.34 8.55
C VAL A 59 10.01 6.63 7.69
N ALA A 60 11.25 6.55 8.18
CA ALA A 60 12.31 5.84 7.45
C ALA A 60 11.97 4.36 7.30
N GLN A 61 11.41 3.75 8.33
CA GLN A 61 11.00 2.35 8.26
C GLN A 61 9.83 2.15 7.29
N VAL A 62 8.87 3.06 7.29
CA VAL A 62 7.76 2.98 6.33
C VAL A 62 8.29 3.06 4.90
N ARG A 63 9.16 4.03 4.62
CA ARG A 63 9.73 4.16 3.27
C ARG A 63 10.43 2.88 2.84
N GLN A 64 11.28 2.34 3.70
CA GLN A 64 12.02 1.12 3.36
C GLN A 64 11.07 -0.07 3.17
N THR A 65 10.04 -0.18 4.02
CA THR A 65 9.03 -1.23 3.88
C THR A 65 8.35 -1.16 2.52
N LEU A 66 7.96 0.05 2.10
CA LEU A 66 7.31 0.23 0.80
C LEU A 66 8.27 -0.09 -0.35
N GLU A 67 9.54 0.31 -0.23
CA GLU A 67 10.55 -0.03 -1.24
C GLU A 67 10.75 -1.54 -1.33
N ASN A 68 10.76 -2.22 -0.19
CA ASN A 68 10.87 -3.68 -0.15
C ASN A 68 9.67 -4.35 -0.85
N ILE A 69 8.47 -3.81 -0.61
CA ILE A 69 7.26 -4.32 -1.28
C ILE A 69 7.37 -4.16 -2.79
N VAL A 70 7.82 -3.00 -3.25
CA VAL A 70 7.99 -2.77 -4.69
C VAL A 70 8.95 -3.79 -5.29
N ALA A 71 10.06 -4.06 -4.60
CA ALA A 71 11.04 -5.03 -5.07
C ALA A 71 10.44 -6.45 -5.15
N ILE A 72 9.66 -6.84 -4.14
CA ILE A 72 9.02 -8.17 -4.14
C ILE A 72 8.00 -8.27 -5.27
N LEU A 73 7.15 -7.25 -5.42
CA LEU A 73 6.13 -7.25 -6.46
C LEU A 73 6.75 -7.36 -7.84
N ALA A 74 7.89 -6.71 -8.05
CA ALA A 74 8.59 -6.73 -9.34
C ALA A 74 9.01 -8.15 -9.74
N GLU A 75 9.33 -9.00 -8.77
CA GLU A 75 9.68 -10.40 -9.07
C GLU A 75 8.50 -11.16 -9.70
N GLY A 76 7.28 -10.74 -9.39
CA GLY A 76 6.08 -11.32 -10.00
C GLY A 76 5.56 -10.52 -11.19
N GLY A 77 6.33 -9.55 -11.68
CA GLY A 77 5.91 -8.71 -12.80
C GLY A 77 4.88 -7.66 -12.44
N ALA A 78 4.72 -7.36 -11.15
CA ALA A 78 3.74 -6.37 -10.71
C ALA A 78 4.40 -5.03 -10.42
N ARG A 79 3.66 -3.96 -10.65
CA ARG A 79 4.05 -2.59 -10.36
C ARG A 79 3.18 -2.04 -9.24
N PRO A 80 3.55 -0.91 -8.63
CA PRO A 80 2.71 -0.30 -7.60
C PRO A 80 1.26 -0.04 -8.02
N ASP A 81 1.03 0.32 -9.29
CA ASP A 81 -0.33 0.58 -9.76
C ASP A 81 -1.17 -0.69 -9.95
N HIS A 82 -0.59 -1.86 -9.73
CA HIS A 82 -1.35 -3.12 -9.69
C HIS A 82 -1.84 -3.48 -8.28
N LEU A 83 -1.47 -2.70 -7.26
CA LEU A 83 -1.87 -2.98 -5.89
C LEU A 83 -3.38 -2.88 -5.73
N VAL A 84 -3.96 -3.87 -5.05
CA VAL A 84 -5.38 -3.87 -4.72
C VAL A 84 -5.61 -3.76 -3.22
N ARG A 85 -4.63 -4.12 -2.40
CA ARG A 85 -4.76 -4.05 -0.95
C ARG A 85 -3.40 -3.87 -0.29
N LEU A 86 -3.36 -2.98 0.70
CA LEU A 86 -2.28 -2.89 1.67
C LEU A 86 -2.89 -3.00 3.04
N THR A 87 -2.28 -3.81 3.90
CA THR A 87 -2.63 -3.84 5.31
C THR A 87 -1.41 -3.46 6.12
N TRP A 88 -1.55 -2.44 6.95
CA TRP A 88 -0.48 -1.90 7.77
C TRP A 88 -0.70 -2.28 9.21
N TYR A 89 0.36 -2.78 9.86
CA TYR A 89 0.36 -3.08 11.28
C TYR A 89 1.41 -2.17 11.90
N VAL A 90 0.99 -1.31 12.83
CA VAL A 90 1.91 -0.37 13.50
C VAL A 90 1.91 -0.67 14.99
N VAL A 91 3.05 -0.45 15.63
CA VAL A 91 3.16 -0.70 17.08
C VAL A 91 2.78 0.54 17.88
N ASP A 92 2.70 1.71 17.25
CA ASP A 92 2.34 2.95 17.93
C ASP A 92 1.56 3.83 16.96
N MET A 93 0.25 3.91 17.14
CA MET A 93 -0.62 4.70 16.26
C MET A 93 -0.25 6.17 16.29
N ASP A 94 0.26 6.67 17.41
CA ASP A 94 0.63 8.08 17.50
C ASP A 94 1.76 8.43 16.56
N GLU A 95 2.70 7.50 16.32
CA GLU A 95 3.75 7.72 15.33
C GLU A 95 3.16 7.91 13.93
N TYR A 96 2.14 7.14 13.61
CA TYR A 96 1.47 7.28 12.32
C TYR A 96 0.74 8.62 12.23
N ILE A 97 -0.06 8.94 13.23
CA ILE A 97 -0.91 10.13 13.21
C ILE A 97 -0.08 11.41 13.20
N THR A 98 1.04 11.45 13.93
CA THR A 98 1.85 12.66 14.00
C THR A 98 2.78 12.85 12.80
N ASN A 99 2.87 11.86 11.91
CA ASN A 99 3.77 11.92 10.76
C ASN A 99 3.03 11.84 9.42
N LEU A 100 1.73 12.14 9.38
CA LEU A 100 0.91 11.96 8.18
C LEU A 100 1.48 12.64 6.95
N LYS A 101 1.98 13.87 7.10
CA LYS A 101 2.52 14.61 5.96
C LYS A 101 3.76 13.94 5.39
N ALA A 102 4.70 13.57 6.27
CA ALA A 102 5.93 12.91 5.84
C ALA A 102 5.64 11.53 5.26
N LEU A 103 4.66 10.81 5.84
CA LEU A 103 4.26 9.51 5.33
C LEU A 103 3.64 9.62 3.95
N GLY A 104 2.79 10.63 3.73
CA GLY A 104 2.20 10.87 2.42
C GLY A 104 3.25 11.16 1.36
N LYS A 105 4.29 11.92 1.72
CA LYS A 105 5.40 12.21 0.83
C LYS A 105 6.17 10.93 0.49
N ALA A 106 6.51 10.14 1.49
CA ALA A 106 7.21 8.87 1.28
C ALA A 106 6.40 7.91 0.41
N TYR A 107 5.10 7.81 0.68
CA TYR A 107 4.20 6.97 -0.11
C TYR A 107 4.23 7.38 -1.57
N ARG A 108 4.04 8.67 -1.85
CA ARG A 108 4.00 9.15 -3.24
C ARG A 108 5.34 8.94 -3.96
N GLU A 109 6.44 9.10 -3.25
CA GLU A 109 7.77 8.93 -3.84
C GLU A 109 8.06 7.47 -4.18
N VAL A 110 7.51 6.53 -3.41
CA VAL A 110 7.78 5.10 -3.61
C VAL A 110 6.69 4.44 -4.45
N LEU A 111 5.42 4.69 -4.15
CA LEU A 111 4.29 4.01 -4.80
C LEU A 111 3.54 4.88 -5.81
N GLY A 112 3.79 6.18 -5.83
CA GLY A 112 3.09 7.08 -6.73
C GLY A 112 1.73 7.48 -6.16
N THR A 113 0.80 7.79 -7.06
CA THR A 113 -0.50 8.33 -6.68
C THR A 113 -1.63 7.30 -6.75
N HIS A 114 -1.29 6.04 -6.85
CA HIS A 114 -2.26 4.97 -6.81
C HIS A 114 -2.51 4.57 -5.35
N TYR A 115 -3.77 4.62 -4.93
CA TYR A 115 -4.16 4.32 -3.55
C TYR A 115 -5.11 3.13 -3.55
N PRO A 116 -4.61 1.93 -3.19
CA PRO A 116 -5.47 0.74 -3.14
C PRO A 116 -6.37 0.74 -1.92
N SER A 117 -7.20 -0.28 -1.79
CA SER A 117 -7.93 -0.50 -0.55
C SER A 117 -6.91 -0.74 0.57
N MET A 118 -7.17 -0.18 1.76
CA MET A 118 -6.22 -0.23 2.86
C MET A 118 -6.91 -0.44 4.18
N ALA A 119 -6.21 -1.09 5.09
CA ALA A 119 -6.49 -1.07 6.51
C ALA A 119 -5.20 -0.76 7.24
N LEU A 120 -5.30 -0.06 8.36
CA LEU A 120 -4.15 0.23 9.21
C LEU A 120 -4.60 0.07 10.65
N VAL A 121 -3.92 -0.79 11.39
CA VAL A 121 -4.28 -1.11 12.76
C VAL A 121 -3.05 -1.10 13.64
N GLN A 122 -3.24 -0.77 14.92
CA GLN A 122 -2.19 -0.90 15.91
C GLN A 122 -2.20 -2.32 16.45
N VAL A 123 -1.02 -2.90 16.59
CA VAL A 123 -0.84 -4.23 17.18
C VAL A 123 0.00 -4.10 18.45
N VAL A 124 -0.07 -5.09 19.29
CA VAL A 124 0.66 -5.07 20.55
C VAL A 124 2.17 -5.09 20.31
N ARG A 125 2.62 -5.90 19.37
CA ARG A 125 4.02 -5.95 18.96
C ARG A 125 4.15 -6.76 17.67
N LEU A 126 5.31 -6.64 17.06
CA LEU A 126 5.67 -7.41 15.87
C LEU A 126 6.72 -8.44 16.24
N VAL A 127 6.87 -9.46 15.37
CA VAL A 127 7.84 -10.52 15.62
C VAL A 127 9.26 -9.93 15.66
N GLU A 128 9.57 -9.00 14.76
CA GLU A 128 10.87 -8.33 14.76
C GLU A 128 10.84 -7.17 15.76
N PRO A 129 11.63 -7.25 16.86
CA PRO A 129 11.53 -6.23 17.91
C PRO A 129 11.88 -4.82 17.46
N SER A 130 12.73 -4.67 16.45
CA SER A 130 13.13 -3.35 15.95
C SER A 130 12.14 -2.78 14.95
N ALA A 131 11.18 -3.56 14.50
CA ALA A 131 10.22 -3.08 13.51
C ALA A 131 9.14 -2.24 14.18
N ARG A 132 8.84 -1.10 13.60
CA ARG A 132 7.76 -0.22 14.05
C ARG A 132 6.54 -0.33 13.14
N VAL A 133 6.70 -0.95 12.00
CA VAL A 133 5.64 -1.14 11.02
C VAL A 133 5.90 -2.44 10.26
N GLU A 134 4.81 -3.09 9.91
CA GLU A 134 4.82 -4.23 9.00
C GLU A 134 3.67 -4.05 8.03
N ILE A 135 3.90 -4.31 6.73
CA ILE A 135 2.88 -4.12 5.71
C ILE A 135 2.83 -5.36 4.85
N GLU A 136 1.62 -5.81 4.55
CA GLU A 136 1.44 -6.87 3.56
C GLU A 136 0.66 -6.32 2.37
N ALA A 137 0.94 -6.83 1.19
CA ALA A 137 0.42 -6.29 -0.05
C ALA A 137 -0.15 -7.37 -0.93
N THR A 138 -1.21 -7.02 -1.65
CA THR A 138 -1.82 -7.86 -2.68
C THR A 138 -1.90 -7.04 -3.95
N ALA A 139 -1.45 -7.61 -5.06
CA ALA A 139 -1.53 -6.99 -6.38
C ALA A 139 -2.18 -7.95 -7.35
N VAL A 140 -2.79 -7.39 -8.40
CA VAL A 140 -3.35 -8.19 -9.49
C VAL A 140 -2.80 -7.61 -10.79
N VAL A 141 -2.10 -8.45 -11.54
CA VAL A 141 -1.50 -8.06 -12.82
C VAL A 141 -2.47 -8.46 -13.92
N PRO A 142 -2.94 -7.53 -14.76
CA PRO A 142 -3.86 -7.88 -15.82
C PRO A 142 -3.22 -8.83 -16.83
N ARG A 143 -4.03 -9.69 -17.41
CA ARG A 143 -3.60 -10.65 -18.42
C ARG A 143 -3.41 -9.99 -19.75
#